data_5fe396b301f5329abfddaf6f5bd1ee30
#
_entry.id   5fe396b301f5329abfddaf6f5bd1ee30
#
_cell.length_a   1.000
_cell.length_b   1.000
_cell.length_c   1.000
_cell.angle_alpha   90.00
_cell.angle_beta   90.00
_cell.angle_gamma   90.00
#
_symmetry.space_group_name_H-M   'P 1'
#
loop_
_entity.id
_entity.type
_entity.pdbx_description
1 polymer ?
#
loop_
_entity_poly.entity_id
_entity_poly.type
_entity_poly.pdbx_seq_one_letter_code
_entity_poly.pdbx_strand_id
1 'polypeptide(L)'
;MPQTIEHLPNGLTLRQDDRFFKLGQDSVLLSAFARPRRNARVLDLGCGTGALALLIYRPDLQITGLEIQEGALDLFRQSIADNGVKMTALQGDLRRIRALLPHGSMDYVICNPPYFDRGAGKSAASPEKQTARQDASCTVEDVTVAASFVLHTGGKAAFVFRPERLWTLLEALSRVRLVPKRLRFVHQNTLAPPSAVLAECRKGGSAEGLIVEPPLLVQSEEYSRIYEK
;
A
#
# COMPACT_ATOMS: atom_id res chain seq x y z
N MET A 1 -1.55 19.52 16.96
CA MET A 1 -1.95 18.35 17.78
C MET A 1 -0.72 17.52 18.06
N PRO A 2 -0.65 16.77 19.18
CA PRO A 2 0.57 16.04 19.50
C PRO A 2 0.81 14.92 18.46
N GLN A 3 2.05 14.85 17.98
CA GLN A 3 2.53 13.69 17.24
C GLN A 3 2.61 12.50 18.20
N THR A 4 2.34 11.30 17.70
CA THR A 4 2.47 10.05 18.43
C THR A 4 3.53 9.17 17.78
N ILE A 5 4.18 8.32 18.56
CA ILE A 5 5.11 7.30 18.08
C ILE A 5 4.45 5.95 18.27
N GLU A 6 4.34 5.19 17.19
CA GLU A 6 3.82 3.84 17.16
C GLU A 6 4.98 2.84 17.00
N HIS A 7 4.97 1.77 17.79
CA HIS A 7 5.94 0.67 17.64
C HIS A 7 5.41 -0.36 16.65
N LEU A 8 6.18 -0.63 15.60
CA LEU A 8 5.81 -1.58 14.56
C LEU A 8 6.24 -3.01 14.93
N PRO A 9 5.56 -4.05 14.42
CA PRO A 9 5.89 -5.45 14.69
C PRO A 9 7.35 -5.83 14.38
N ASN A 10 7.99 -5.17 13.42
CA ASN A 10 9.38 -5.41 13.04
C ASN A 10 10.41 -4.62 13.87
N GLY A 11 9.99 -4.02 14.99
CA GLY A 11 10.85 -3.27 15.90
C GLY A 11 11.16 -1.83 15.51
N LEU A 12 10.68 -1.37 14.35
CA LEU A 12 10.81 0.04 13.95
C LEU A 12 9.74 0.91 14.61
N THR A 13 9.96 2.22 14.57
CA THR A 13 9.01 3.22 15.06
C THR A 13 8.44 4.05 13.92
N LEU A 14 7.18 4.42 14.05
CA LEU A 14 6.45 5.25 13.10
C LEU A 14 5.93 6.51 13.80
N ARG A 15 6.26 7.68 13.27
CA ARG A 15 5.64 8.94 13.67
C ARG A 15 4.29 9.11 13.00
N GLN A 16 3.29 9.45 13.80
CA GLN A 16 1.93 9.68 13.32
C GLN A 16 1.37 11.00 13.84
N ASP A 17 0.38 11.54 13.13
CA ASP A 17 -0.36 12.74 13.49
C ASP A 17 -1.82 12.55 13.08
N ASP A 18 -2.76 13.02 13.93
CA ASP A 18 -4.20 12.86 13.70
C ASP A 18 -4.71 13.57 12.44
N ARG A 19 -3.92 14.51 11.91
CA ARG A 19 -4.22 15.19 10.64
C ARG A 19 -4.16 14.25 9.43
N PHE A 20 -3.35 13.18 9.50
CA PHE A 20 -3.12 12.24 8.39
C PHE A 20 -3.73 10.87 8.68
N PHE A 21 -3.70 10.00 7.68
CA PHE A 21 -4.10 8.61 7.87
C PHE A 21 -3.08 7.88 8.76
N LYS A 22 -3.59 7.26 9.81
CA LYS A 22 -2.78 6.45 10.74
C LYS A 22 -2.59 5.03 10.22
N LEU A 23 -1.62 4.34 10.83
CA LEU A 23 -1.45 2.91 10.66
C LEU A 23 -2.77 2.17 10.87
N GLY A 24 -3.20 1.46 9.86
CA GLY A 24 -4.39 0.63 9.89
C GLY A 24 -4.05 -0.85 9.69
N GLN A 25 -4.99 -1.72 10.03
CA GLN A 25 -4.90 -3.16 9.83
C GLN A 25 -4.51 -3.53 8.39
N ASP A 26 -5.05 -2.81 7.40
CA ASP A 26 -4.83 -3.08 5.99
C ASP A 26 -3.33 -2.98 5.61
N SER A 27 -2.60 -1.99 6.15
CA SER A 27 -1.16 -1.85 5.93
C SER A 27 -0.36 -3.01 6.53
N VAL A 28 -0.73 -3.45 7.74
CA VAL A 28 -0.08 -4.60 8.41
C VAL A 28 -0.32 -5.89 7.62
N LEU A 29 -1.56 -6.11 7.18
CA LEU A 29 -1.93 -7.29 6.37
C LEU A 29 -1.22 -7.30 5.00
N LEU A 30 -1.19 -6.14 4.33
CA LEU A 30 -0.52 -6.03 3.04
C LEU A 30 0.99 -6.24 3.18
N SER A 31 1.62 -5.73 4.24
CA SER A 31 3.05 -5.94 4.50
C SER A 31 3.41 -7.42 4.68
N ALA A 32 2.56 -8.18 5.38
CA ALA A 32 2.73 -9.62 5.58
C ALA A 32 2.48 -10.44 4.30
N PHE A 33 1.58 -9.96 3.44
CA PHE A 33 1.25 -10.60 2.16
C PHE A 33 2.29 -10.30 1.08
N ALA A 34 2.84 -9.08 1.05
CA ALA A 34 3.80 -8.64 0.04
C ALA A 34 5.11 -9.45 0.11
N ARG A 35 5.62 -9.89 -1.05
CA ARG A 35 6.84 -10.72 -1.15
C ARG A 35 7.84 -10.13 -2.14
N PRO A 36 8.42 -8.94 -1.86
CA PRO A 36 9.50 -8.41 -2.69
C PRO A 36 10.71 -9.35 -2.62
N ARG A 37 11.34 -9.62 -3.77
CA ARG A 37 12.58 -10.42 -3.83
C ARG A 37 13.73 -9.71 -3.11
N ARG A 38 14.81 -10.40 -2.84
CA ARG A 38 16.03 -9.78 -2.30
C ARG A 38 16.57 -8.72 -3.28
N ASN A 39 17.11 -7.64 -2.71
CA ASN A 39 17.66 -6.50 -3.43
C ASN A 39 16.66 -5.80 -4.37
N ALA A 40 15.35 -5.96 -4.14
CA ALA A 40 14.34 -5.32 -4.97
C ALA A 40 14.28 -3.81 -4.72
N ARG A 41 14.03 -3.06 -5.81
CA ARG A 41 13.60 -1.66 -5.77
C ARG A 41 12.10 -1.63 -5.58
N VAL A 42 11.65 -1.12 -4.44
CA VAL A 42 10.24 -1.13 -4.03
C VAL A 42 9.70 0.29 -4.00
N LEU A 43 8.54 0.51 -4.58
CA LEU A 43 7.79 1.76 -4.47
C LEU A 43 6.56 1.53 -3.60
N ASP A 44 6.45 2.31 -2.50
CA ASP A 44 5.21 2.49 -1.75
C ASP A 44 4.46 3.67 -2.37
N LEU A 45 3.36 3.38 -3.07
CA LEU A 45 2.62 4.33 -3.89
C LEU A 45 1.46 4.94 -3.10
N GLY A 46 1.62 6.21 -2.68
CA GLY A 46 0.74 6.86 -1.71
C GLY A 46 1.13 6.45 -0.29
N CYS A 47 2.39 6.63 0.09
CA CYS A 47 2.94 6.07 1.33
C CYS A 47 2.42 6.74 2.61
N GLY A 48 1.75 7.91 2.51
CA GLY A 48 1.33 8.67 3.68
C GLY A 48 2.50 8.97 4.63
N THR A 49 2.34 8.59 5.90
CA THR A 49 3.38 8.71 6.93
C THR A 49 4.45 7.61 6.86
N GLY A 50 4.42 6.76 5.82
CA GLY A 50 5.42 5.72 5.57
C GLY A 50 5.17 4.40 6.31
N ALA A 51 3.98 4.18 6.85
CA ALA A 51 3.66 3.00 7.64
C ALA A 51 3.95 1.68 6.89
N LEU A 52 3.46 1.57 5.65
CA LEU A 52 3.63 0.34 4.86
C LEU A 52 5.10 0.15 4.43
N ALA A 53 5.79 1.22 4.03
CA ALA A 53 7.20 1.20 3.69
C ALA A 53 8.06 0.70 4.88
N LEU A 54 7.80 1.21 6.10
CA LEU A 54 8.50 0.78 7.31
C LEU A 54 8.18 -0.66 7.68
N LEU A 55 6.93 -1.11 7.56
CA LEU A 55 6.52 -2.49 7.86
C LEU A 55 7.22 -3.52 6.97
N ILE A 56 7.46 -3.21 5.70
CA ILE A 56 8.15 -4.14 4.78
C ILE A 56 9.66 -3.97 4.77
N TYR A 57 10.21 -3.03 5.56
CA TYR A 57 11.63 -2.73 5.54
C TYR A 57 12.49 -3.96 5.81
N ARG A 58 13.47 -4.13 4.96
CA ARG A 58 14.62 -5.03 5.12
C ARG A 58 15.86 -4.31 4.59
N PRO A 59 17.05 -4.52 5.19
CA PRO A 59 18.29 -3.84 4.76
C PRO A 59 18.69 -4.09 3.30
N ASP A 60 18.21 -5.18 2.70
CA ASP A 60 18.46 -5.53 1.30
C ASP A 60 17.51 -4.86 0.31
N LEU A 61 16.47 -4.17 0.77
CA LEU A 61 15.52 -3.49 -0.11
C LEU A 61 15.88 -2.02 -0.33
N GLN A 62 15.64 -1.54 -1.55
CA GLN A 62 15.71 -0.12 -1.88
C GLN A 62 14.29 0.43 -1.94
N ILE A 63 13.83 1.03 -0.84
CA ILE A 63 12.44 1.47 -0.69
C ILE A 63 12.33 2.95 -0.97
N THR A 64 11.40 3.32 -1.85
CA THR A 64 10.96 4.70 -2.09
C THR A 64 9.48 4.81 -1.72
N GLY A 65 9.12 5.78 -0.88
CA GLY A 65 7.73 6.16 -0.64
C GLY A 65 7.39 7.42 -1.43
N LEU A 66 6.32 7.37 -2.22
CA LEU A 66 5.78 8.52 -2.96
C LEU A 66 4.51 9.01 -2.29
N GLU A 67 4.47 10.29 -1.94
CA GLU A 67 3.31 10.93 -1.29
C GLU A 67 3.13 12.36 -1.81
N ILE A 68 1.87 12.77 -2.00
CA ILE A 68 1.52 14.12 -2.45
C ILE A 68 1.51 15.12 -1.29
N GLN A 69 1.15 14.68 -0.08
CA GLN A 69 1.02 15.52 1.10
C GLN A 69 2.37 15.71 1.79
N GLU A 70 2.93 16.91 1.70
CA GLU A 70 4.23 17.27 2.32
C GLU A 70 4.27 16.93 3.81
N GLY A 71 3.23 17.32 4.56
CA GLY A 71 3.22 17.10 6.01
C GLY A 71 3.20 15.62 6.42
N ALA A 72 2.58 14.73 5.64
CA ALA A 72 2.64 13.29 5.85
C ALA A 72 4.05 12.76 5.52
N LEU A 73 4.61 13.24 4.42
CA LEU A 73 5.95 12.86 3.97
C LEU A 73 7.04 13.31 4.96
N ASP A 74 6.85 14.46 5.63
CA ASP A 74 7.77 14.93 6.68
C ASP A 74 7.79 13.99 7.89
N LEU A 75 6.65 13.43 8.28
CA LEU A 75 6.58 12.40 9.32
C LEU A 75 7.31 11.13 8.89
N PHE A 76 7.21 10.76 7.61
CA PHE A 76 7.97 9.63 7.07
C PHE A 76 9.48 9.89 7.09
N ARG A 77 9.93 11.09 6.68
CA ARG A 77 11.36 11.49 6.76
C ARG A 77 11.89 11.42 8.19
N GLN A 78 11.11 11.89 9.15
CA GLN A 78 11.45 11.81 10.58
C GLN A 78 11.54 10.34 11.05
N SER A 79 10.57 9.50 10.67
CA SER A 79 10.60 8.06 11.00
C SER A 79 11.81 7.35 10.39
N ILE A 80 12.22 7.69 9.16
CA ILE A 80 13.45 7.19 8.53
C ILE A 80 14.68 7.55 9.39
N ALA A 81 14.76 8.82 9.82
CA ALA A 81 15.87 9.31 10.63
C ALA A 81 15.91 8.67 12.02
N ASP A 82 14.77 8.58 12.71
CA ASP A 82 14.66 7.99 14.05
C ASP A 82 15.10 6.52 14.07
N ASN A 83 14.80 5.78 13.02
CA ASN A 83 15.15 4.36 12.90
C ASN A 83 16.54 4.12 12.29
N GLY A 84 17.23 5.15 11.80
CA GLY A 84 18.53 5.00 11.11
C GLY A 84 18.48 4.14 9.85
N VAL A 85 17.33 4.04 9.20
CA VAL A 85 17.11 3.18 8.02
C VAL A 85 17.33 3.96 6.72
N LYS A 86 17.67 3.23 5.63
CA LYS A 86 17.89 3.83 4.31
C LYS A 86 16.64 3.66 3.45
N MET A 87 15.88 4.74 3.30
CA MET A 87 14.73 4.83 2.40
C MET A 87 14.69 6.21 1.74
N THR A 88 13.95 6.33 0.64
CA THR A 88 13.73 7.61 -0.05
C THR A 88 12.29 8.06 0.16
N ALA A 89 12.09 9.28 0.64
CA ALA A 89 10.80 9.96 0.71
C ALA A 89 10.69 10.95 -0.46
N LEU A 90 9.86 10.63 -1.44
CA LEU A 90 9.66 11.39 -2.66
C LEU A 90 8.32 12.11 -2.63
N GLN A 91 8.33 13.44 -2.72
CA GLN A 91 7.10 14.21 -2.86
C GLN A 91 6.62 14.22 -4.30
N GLY A 92 5.34 13.94 -4.52
CA GLY A 92 4.76 14.06 -5.85
C GLY A 92 3.37 13.45 -5.99
N ASP A 93 2.71 13.82 -7.07
CA ASP A 93 1.43 13.28 -7.47
C ASP A 93 1.63 12.04 -8.36
N LEU A 94 1.09 10.91 -7.95
CA LEU A 94 1.20 9.65 -8.71
C LEU A 94 0.59 9.74 -10.12
N ARG A 95 -0.37 10.64 -10.36
CA ARG A 95 -0.91 10.91 -11.71
C ARG A 95 0.15 11.51 -12.64
N ARG A 96 1.20 12.09 -12.08
CA ARG A 96 2.37 12.62 -12.79
C ARG A 96 3.60 11.71 -12.71
N ILE A 97 3.41 10.44 -12.44
CA ILE A 97 4.48 9.45 -12.19
C ILE A 97 5.57 9.45 -13.27
N ARG A 98 5.21 9.74 -14.51
CA ARG A 98 6.14 9.81 -15.66
C ARG A 98 7.19 10.91 -15.53
N ALA A 99 6.90 11.98 -14.79
CA ALA A 99 7.83 13.07 -14.52
C ALA A 99 8.69 12.82 -13.25
N LEU A 100 8.28 11.86 -12.41
CA LEU A 100 8.89 11.60 -11.11
C LEU A 100 9.87 10.43 -11.14
N LEU A 101 9.53 9.37 -11.87
CA LEU A 101 10.30 8.12 -11.87
C LEU A 101 10.44 7.58 -13.30
N PRO A 102 11.59 6.95 -13.63
CA PRO A 102 11.78 6.34 -14.95
C PRO A 102 10.85 5.15 -15.19
N HIS A 103 10.47 4.92 -16.44
CA HIS A 103 9.72 3.73 -16.85
C HIS A 103 10.51 2.46 -16.51
N GLY A 104 9.85 1.48 -15.91
CA GLY A 104 10.46 0.19 -15.60
C GLY A 104 11.54 0.23 -14.51
N SER A 105 11.60 1.30 -13.71
CA SER A 105 12.62 1.51 -12.68
C SER A 105 12.41 0.69 -11.41
N MET A 106 11.24 0.07 -11.22
CA MET A 106 10.87 -0.65 -10.00
C MET A 106 10.68 -2.15 -10.27
N ASP A 107 11.05 -2.95 -9.27
CA ASP A 107 10.86 -4.40 -9.24
C ASP A 107 9.53 -4.76 -8.58
N TYR A 108 9.10 -3.95 -7.60
CA TYR A 108 7.91 -4.19 -6.81
C TYR A 108 7.20 -2.87 -6.47
N VAL A 109 5.87 -2.87 -6.52
CA VAL A 109 5.03 -1.78 -6.05
C VAL A 109 4.14 -2.30 -4.93
N ILE A 110 3.98 -1.55 -3.86
CA ILE A 110 2.97 -1.77 -2.83
C ILE A 110 2.06 -0.55 -2.79
N CYS A 111 0.78 -0.77 -2.54
CA CYS A 111 -0.16 0.31 -2.38
C CYS A 111 -1.34 -0.11 -1.51
N ASN A 112 -1.58 0.68 -0.48
CA ASN A 112 -2.83 0.68 0.27
C ASN A 112 -3.61 1.94 -0.18
N PRO A 113 -4.37 1.86 -1.29
CA PRO A 113 -4.98 3.05 -1.86
C PRO A 113 -6.05 3.59 -0.93
N PRO A 114 -6.22 4.92 -0.84
CA PRO A 114 -7.32 5.48 -0.07
C PRO A 114 -8.66 4.96 -0.62
N TYR A 115 -9.52 4.50 0.29
CA TYR A 115 -10.86 4.02 -0.08
C TYR A 115 -11.75 5.23 -0.37
N PHE A 116 -11.93 5.56 -1.63
CA PHE A 116 -12.85 6.61 -2.06
C PHE A 116 -14.27 6.07 -2.08
N ASP A 117 -15.01 6.27 -1.00
CA ASP A 117 -16.47 6.19 -1.03
C ASP A 117 -17.01 7.46 -1.72
N ARG A 118 -17.36 7.34 -2.98
CA ARG A 118 -18.27 8.29 -3.61
C ARG A 118 -19.64 8.11 -2.95
N GLY A 119 -19.85 8.73 -1.78
CA GLY A 119 -21.16 8.72 -1.13
C GLY A 119 -21.22 8.36 0.34
N ALA A 120 -20.14 7.96 1.00
CA ALA A 120 -20.14 7.77 2.45
C ALA A 120 -20.12 9.11 3.17
N GLY A 121 -21.17 9.33 3.94
CA GLY A 121 -21.52 10.58 4.59
C GLY A 121 -20.45 11.22 5.45
N LYS A 122 -20.65 12.50 5.64
CA LYS A 122 -20.04 13.47 6.54
C LYS A 122 -19.57 12.87 7.88
N SER A 123 -18.39 12.28 7.95
CA SER A 123 -17.71 12.19 9.23
C SER A 123 -16.79 13.42 9.34
N ALA A 124 -16.72 14.04 10.52
CA ALA A 124 -15.91 15.19 10.82
C ALA A 124 -14.41 14.87 10.65
N ALA A 125 -13.93 14.91 9.42
CA ALA A 125 -12.52 14.79 9.10
C ALA A 125 -11.88 16.18 9.25
N SER A 126 -10.62 16.23 9.72
CA SER A 126 -9.86 17.50 9.73
C SER A 126 -9.81 18.11 8.31
N PRO A 127 -9.61 19.46 8.20
CA PRO A 127 -9.45 20.10 6.90
C PRO A 127 -8.40 19.42 6.01
N GLU A 128 -7.29 18.94 6.61
CA GLU A 128 -6.23 18.23 5.90
C GLU A 128 -6.69 16.87 5.38
N LYS A 129 -7.52 16.14 6.14
CA LYS A 129 -8.14 14.89 5.67
C LYS A 129 -9.19 15.14 4.60
N GLN A 130 -9.88 16.29 4.66
CA GLN A 130 -10.80 16.71 3.60
C GLN A 130 -10.05 17.14 2.34
N THR A 131 -8.97 17.93 2.48
CA THR A 131 -8.08 18.30 1.38
C THR A 131 -7.45 17.04 0.77
N ALA A 132 -6.96 16.11 1.61
CA ALA A 132 -6.49 14.81 1.16
C ALA A 132 -7.53 14.02 0.35
N ARG A 133 -8.81 14.14 0.73
CA ARG A 133 -9.92 13.52 -0.02
C ARG A 133 -10.32 14.28 -1.27
N GLN A 134 -10.14 15.60 -1.30
CA GLN A 134 -10.49 16.48 -2.43
C GLN A 134 -9.36 16.60 -3.45
N ASP A 135 -8.11 16.73 -3.00
CA ASP A 135 -6.91 16.71 -3.87
C ASP A 135 -6.59 15.30 -4.35
N ALA A 136 -6.96 14.28 -3.60
CA ALA A 136 -6.91 12.88 -3.98
C ALA A 136 -8.19 12.45 -4.73
N SER A 137 -8.49 13.12 -5.84
CA SER A 137 -9.34 12.52 -6.87
C SER A 137 -8.59 11.39 -7.60
N CYS A 138 -7.66 10.74 -6.91
CA CYS A 138 -6.90 9.61 -7.41
C CYS A 138 -7.83 8.40 -7.52
N THR A 139 -8.00 7.89 -8.72
CA THR A 139 -8.82 6.70 -8.99
C THR A 139 -8.00 5.42 -8.89
N VAL A 140 -8.69 4.27 -8.88
CA VAL A 140 -8.02 2.95 -8.99
C VAL A 140 -7.23 2.87 -10.29
N GLU A 141 -7.76 3.45 -11.36
CA GLU A 141 -7.12 3.54 -12.66
C GLU A 141 -5.80 4.32 -12.59
N ASP A 142 -5.77 5.46 -11.88
CA ASP A 142 -4.54 6.24 -11.72
C ASP A 142 -3.46 5.43 -10.99
N VAL A 143 -3.85 4.75 -9.92
CA VAL A 143 -2.95 3.88 -9.15
C VAL A 143 -2.39 2.75 -10.01
N THR A 144 -3.25 2.05 -10.77
CA THR A 144 -2.82 0.92 -11.59
C THR A 144 -1.96 1.36 -12.78
N VAL A 145 -2.27 2.53 -13.37
CA VAL A 145 -1.45 3.14 -14.44
C VAL A 145 -0.07 3.52 -13.90
N ALA A 146 0.00 4.19 -12.74
CA ALA A 146 1.26 4.57 -12.12
C ALA A 146 2.11 3.34 -11.78
N ALA A 147 1.51 2.34 -11.12
CA ALA A 147 2.18 1.09 -10.79
C ALA A 147 2.71 0.35 -12.03
N SER A 148 1.88 0.25 -13.06
CA SER A 148 2.30 -0.40 -14.32
C SER A 148 3.42 0.38 -15.00
N PHE A 149 3.40 1.71 -14.98
CA PHE A 149 4.44 2.52 -15.61
C PHE A 149 5.82 2.28 -14.97
N VAL A 150 5.92 2.33 -13.66
CA VAL A 150 7.20 2.19 -12.96
C VAL A 150 7.74 0.77 -12.91
N LEU A 151 6.88 -0.24 -13.02
CA LEU A 151 7.32 -1.63 -13.04
C LEU A 151 7.97 -1.99 -14.38
N HIS A 152 9.07 -2.75 -14.34
CA HIS A 152 9.58 -3.45 -15.52
C HIS A 152 8.68 -4.67 -15.85
N THR A 153 8.82 -5.23 -17.06
CA THR A 153 8.14 -6.48 -17.44
C THR A 153 8.55 -7.61 -16.49
N GLY A 154 7.57 -8.29 -15.90
CA GLY A 154 7.80 -9.31 -14.87
C GLY A 154 7.84 -8.77 -13.44
N GLY A 155 7.93 -7.44 -13.25
CA GLY A 155 7.79 -6.80 -11.95
C GLY A 155 6.39 -7.01 -11.37
N LYS A 156 6.25 -6.88 -10.06
CA LYS A 156 5.02 -7.20 -9.34
C LYS A 156 4.45 -5.98 -8.62
N ALA A 157 3.14 -6.02 -8.40
CA ALA A 157 2.44 -5.06 -7.54
C ALA A 157 1.56 -5.79 -6.54
N ALA A 158 1.51 -5.32 -5.30
CA ALA A 158 0.59 -5.80 -4.27
C ALA A 158 -0.32 -4.68 -3.77
N PHE A 159 -1.59 -5.01 -3.62
CA PHE A 159 -2.65 -4.09 -3.20
C PHE A 159 -3.47 -4.73 -2.08
N VAL A 160 -3.96 -3.91 -1.16
CA VAL A 160 -5.11 -4.26 -0.31
C VAL A 160 -6.32 -3.50 -0.82
N PHE A 161 -7.49 -4.14 -0.85
CA PHE A 161 -8.68 -3.54 -1.41
C PHE A 161 -9.95 -4.04 -0.71
N ARG A 162 -11.05 -3.29 -0.87
CA ARG A 162 -12.36 -3.73 -0.37
C ARG A 162 -12.95 -4.80 -1.30
N PRO A 163 -13.45 -5.93 -0.76
CA PRO A 163 -13.99 -7.02 -1.56
C PRO A 163 -15.12 -6.61 -2.51
N GLU A 164 -16.01 -5.72 -2.07
CA GLU A 164 -17.12 -5.20 -2.87
C GLU A 164 -16.67 -4.39 -4.10
N ARG A 165 -15.42 -3.95 -4.10
CA ARG A 165 -14.79 -3.22 -5.22
C ARG A 165 -13.76 -4.03 -5.99
N LEU A 166 -13.69 -5.36 -5.72
CA LEU A 166 -12.72 -6.23 -6.38
C LEU A 166 -12.85 -6.20 -7.90
N TRP A 167 -14.08 -6.16 -8.42
CA TRP A 167 -14.30 -6.05 -9.86
C TRP A 167 -13.65 -4.80 -10.46
N THR A 168 -13.84 -3.64 -9.84
CA THR A 168 -13.22 -2.38 -10.27
C THR A 168 -11.69 -2.48 -10.31
N LEU A 169 -11.08 -3.12 -9.30
CA LEU A 169 -9.64 -3.36 -9.27
C LEU A 169 -9.20 -4.26 -10.42
N LEU A 170 -9.85 -5.41 -10.60
CA LEU A 170 -9.48 -6.38 -11.64
C LEU A 170 -9.61 -5.80 -13.06
N GLU A 171 -10.64 -5.00 -13.31
CA GLU A 171 -10.84 -4.30 -14.57
C GLU A 171 -9.71 -3.29 -14.82
N ALA A 172 -9.37 -2.45 -13.84
CA ALA A 172 -8.28 -1.47 -13.95
C ALA A 172 -6.91 -2.14 -14.17
N LEU A 173 -6.63 -3.24 -13.45
CA LEU A 173 -5.43 -4.04 -13.61
C LEU A 173 -5.30 -4.63 -15.02
N SER A 174 -6.40 -5.15 -15.56
CA SER A 174 -6.44 -5.73 -16.91
C SER A 174 -6.07 -4.72 -17.99
N ARG A 175 -6.59 -3.49 -17.89
CA ARG A 175 -6.33 -2.39 -18.85
C ARG A 175 -4.84 -2.02 -18.94
N VAL A 176 -4.07 -2.24 -17.88
CA VAL A 176 -2.64 -1.89 -17.82
C VAL A 176 -1.72 -3.11 -17.84
N ARG A 177 -2.24 -4.29 -18.15
CA ARG A 177 -1.50 -5.56 -18.24
C ARG A 177 -0.81 -5.95 -16.92
N LEU A 178 -1.40 -5.59 -15.79
CA LEU A 178 -1.07 -6.10 -14.46
C LEU A 178 -1.96 -7.32 -14.21
N VAL A 179 -1.42 -8.51 -14.37
CA VAL A 179 -2.18 -9.77 -14.28
C VAL A 179 -2.17 -10.29 -12.84
N PRO A 180 -3.33 -10.44 -12.18
CA PRO A 180 -3.41 -11.03 -10.85
C PRO A 180 -2.80 -12.44 -10.82
N LYS A 181 -1.97 -12.71 -9.82
CA LYS A 181 -1.29 -14.00 -9.61
C LYS A 181 -1.59 -14.63 -8.27
N ARG A 182 -1.89 -13.80 -7.28
CA ARG A 182 -2.29 -14.25 -5.95
C ARG A 182 -3.41 -13.36 -5.43
N LEU A 183 -4.43 -13.99 -4.89
CA LEU A 183 -5.48 -13.34 -4.11
C LEU A 183 -5.57 -14.01 -2.76
N ARG A 184 -5.79 -13.23 -1.72
CA ARG A 184 -6.12 -13.72 -0.40
C ARG A 184 -7.21 -12.87 0.23
N PHE A 185 -8.27 -13.50 0.68
CA PHE A 185 -9.36 -12.84 1.38
C PHE A 185 -9.12 -12.85 2.88
N VAL A 186 -9.46 -11.74 3.54
CA VAL A 186 -9.39 -11.61 5.00
C VAL A 186 -10.79 -11.61 5.55
N HIS A 187 -11.07 -12.48 6.51
CA HIS A 187 -12.38 -12.61 7.15
C HIS A 187 -12.27 -12.42 8.65
N GLN A 188 -13.29 -11.83 9.26
CA GLN A 188 -13.38 -11.73 10.72
C GLN A 188 -13.42 -13.14 11.35
N ASN A 189 -14.20 -14.04 10.76
CA ASN A 189 -14.35 -15.44 11.12
C ASN A 189 -14.86 -16.23 9.90
N THR A 190 -15.06 -17.54 10.04
CA THR A 190 -15.48 -18.44 8.95
C THR A 190 -16.88 -18.17 8.42
N LEU A 191 -17.73 -17.47 9.15
CA LEU A 191 -19.13 -17.18 8.78
C LEU A 191 -19.31 -15.76 8.23
N ALA A 192 -18.35 -14.86 8.51
CA ALA A 192 -18.43 -13.48 8.06
C ALA A 192 -18.00 -13.34 6.60
N PRO A 193 -18.57 -12.41 5.83
CA PRO A 193 -18.04 -12.06 4.52
C PRO A 193 -16.61 -11.51 4.64
N PRO A 194 -15.82 -11.52 3.56
CA PRO A 194 -14.48 -10.95 3.61
C PRO A 194 -14.53 -9.44 3.88
N SER A 195 -13.62 -8.96 4.73
CA SER A 195 -13.44 -7.55 5.07
C SER A 195 -12.39 -6.85 4.21
N ALA A 196 -11.44 -7.62 3.66
CA ALA A 196 -10.42 -7.13 2.75
C ALA A 196 -10.02 -8.22 1.75
N VAL A 197 -9.46 -7.80 0.62
CA VAL A 197 -8.78 -8.67 -0.34
C VAL A 197 -7.36 -8.15 -0.58
N LEU A 198 -6.40 -9.05 -0.50
CA LEU A 198 -5.00 -8.83 -0.82
C LEU A 198 -4.75 -9.40 -2.21
N ALA A 199 -4.21 -8.59 -3.11
CA ALA A 199 -3.97 -8.98 -4.50
C ALA A 199 -2.50 -8.73 -4.88
N GLU A 200 -1.80 -9.75 -5.38
CA GLU A 200 -0.49 -9.60 -6.01
C GLU A 200 -0.61 -9.85 -7.50
N CYS A 201 -0.12 -8.90 -8.29
CA CYS A 201 -0.18 -8.89 -9.74
C CYS A 201 1.23 -8.91 -10.33
N ARG A 202 1.35 -9.37 -11.59
CA ARG A 202 2.61 -9.34 -12.36
C ARG A 202 2.42 -8.58 -13.67
N LYS A 203 3.34 -7.65 -13.97
CA LYS A 203 3.33 -6.93 -15.25
C LYS A 203 3.69 -7.83 -16.41
N GLY A 204 2.84 -7.89 -17.43
CA GLY A 204 3.05 -8.68 -18.65
C GLY A 204 3.04 -10.19 -18.42
N GLY A 205 2.43 -10.66 -17.33
CA GLY A 205 2.26 -12.10 -17.08
C GLY A 205 1.19 -12.74 -18.00
N SER A 206 1.20 -14.08 -18.10
CA SER A 206 0.08 -14.85 -18.67
C SER A 206 -1.20 -14.62 -17.86
N ALA A 207 -2.37 -14.68 -18.49
CA ALA A 207 -3.66 -14.61 -17.80
C ALA A 207 -3.95 -15.85 -16.92
N GLU A 208 -3.21 -16.94 -17.14
CA GLU A 208 -3.36 -18.18 -16.39
C GLU A 208 -2.55 -18.20 -15.08
N GLY A 209 -2.87 -19.15 -14.19
CA GLY A 209 -2.10 -19.42 -12.97
C GLY A 209 -2.39 -18.44 -11.83
N LEU A 210 -3.62 -17.92 -11.73
CA LEU A 210 -4.09 -17.23 -10.54
C LEU A 210 -4.26 -18.23 -9.39
N ILE A 211 -3.65 -17.92 -8.25
CA ILE A 211 -3.78 -18.68 -7.01
C ILE A 211 -4.67 -17.88 -6.05
N VAL A 212 -5.76 -18.49 -5.59
CA VAL A 212 -6.54 -17.99 -4.46
C VAL A 212 -6.05 -18.73 -3.23
N GLU A 213 -5.34 -18.01 -2.34
CA GLU A 213 -4.81 -18.58 -1.11
C GLU A 213 -5.94 -18.86 -0.10
N PRO A 214 -5.76 -19.79 0.85
CA PRO A 214 -6.71 -19.98 1.94
C PRO A 214 -6.99 -18.64 2.66
N PRO A 215 -8.23 -18.41 3.11
CA PRO A 215 -8.59 -17.15 3.75
C PRO A 215 -7.78 -16.91 5.01
N LEU A 216 -7.42 -15.66 5.28
CA LEU A 216 -6.85 -15.25 6.55
C LEU A 216 -7.99 -14.89 7.51
N LEU A 217 -8.06 -15.60 8.63
CA LEU A 217 -9.04 -15.33 9.69
C LEU A 217 -8.43 -14.43 10.76
N VAL A 218 -9.09 -13.32 11.10
CA VAL A 218 -8.61 -12.35 12.09
C VAL A 218 -8.41 -12.97 13.48
N GLN A 219 -9.12 -14.05 13.80
CA GLN A 219 -8.99 -14.77 15.07
C GLN A 219 -8.04 -15.98 15.00
N SER A 220 -7.23 -16.12 13.95
CA SER A 220 -6.30 -17.24 13.80
C SER A 220 -4.94 -16.93 14.40
N GLU A 221 -4.20 -17.98 14.79
CA GLU A 221 -2.79 -17.84 15.16
C GLU A 221 -1.93 -17.23 14.06
N GLU A 222 -2.24 -17.52 12.78
CA GLU A 222 -1.53 -16.91 11.66
C GLU A 222 -1.67 -15.39 11.67
N TYR A 223 -2.88 -14.89 11.96
CA TYR A 223 -3.13 -13.47 12.08
C TYR A 223 -2.35 -12.86 13.26
N SER A 224 -2.39 -13.48 14.44
CA SER A 224 -1.66 -13.00 15.62
C SER A 224 -0.15 -12.88 15.34
N ARG A 225 0.43 -13.87 14.66
CA ARG A 225 1.86 -13.86 14.30
C ARG A 225 2.24 -12.71 13.35
N ILE A 226 1.31 -12.10 12.63
CA ILE A 226 1.56 -10.92 11.79
C ILE A 226 1.87 -9.70 12.66
N TYR A 227 1.32 -9.63 13.87
CA TYR A 227 1.49 -8.51 14.80
C TYR A 227 2.57 -8.76 15.86
N GLU A 228 3.08 -9.99 15.97
CA GLU A 228 4.07 -10.39 16.98
C GLU A 228 5.53 -10.45 16.46
N LYS A 229 5.77 -10.00 15.21
CA LYS A 229 7.09 -10.09 14.57
C LYS A 229 8.04 -9.01 15.04
#